data_5364a7ec26cd0980030ffb09985116d3
#
_entry.id   5364a7ec26cd0980030ffb09985116d3
#
_cell.length_a   1.000
_cell.length_b   1.000
_cell.length_c   1.000
_cell.angle_alpha   90.00
_cell.angle_beta   90.00
_cell.angle_gamma   90.00
#
_symmetry.space_group_name_H-M   'P 1'
#
loop_
_entity.id
_entity.type
_entity.pdbx_description
1 polymer ?
#
loop_
_entity_poly.entity_id
_entity_poly.type
_entity_poly.pdbx_seq_one_letter_code
_entity_poly.pdbx_strand_id
1 'polypeptide(L)'
;MRLHTAPLLLITALTAAAQQPAPVSASAQFQAIQSRLLASHAASDWLANLAAAQDQQALLNDDPAALLEVARAEVHIRDVHLNGDIAAIRELQQFVRMGQSTDFIEKTPDFATLRNRPEYADLQRDMAANRAPIALAATALVLPDANLLAEDIDVDTARHRFLITSVREHKIVAVSVTNSASAPAAITDFAPAPDPWPIVAIKIDRTRSRVWATESAMQGLSFSPKSDWGRTAVLCYDLRTGKLLRRVEGPHGSAFGDMLLLPNGDVIVSDGDGGGLYRLASNPASPDHLDRIDHGEFISPQTPALAPDGHRLFVPDYERGLAILDLTTQKVSWLAPQGRFALNGIDGLYCNRNQLIAVQNGTSPERVILFTLDAPLATIVSEKIIERATPTLGDPTHGVLIGRDFYYIANSGWDILDAHGNINSGAKPSQPRIMRATVPGPQPSTGSSPRQ
;
A
#
# COMPACT_ATOMS: atom_id res chain seq x y z
N MET A 1 63.33 -53.04 -30.05
CA MET A 1 62.17 -53.10 -29.16
C MET A 1 61.85 -51.64 -28.82
N ARG A 2 60.89 -50.98 -29.52
CA ARG A 2 60.49 -49.60 -29.33
C ARG A 2 59.11 -49.62 -28.69
N LEU A 3 59.02 -49.12 -27.47
CA LEU A 3 57.76 -48.91 -26.73
C LEU A 3 57.05 -47.66 -27.30
N HIS A 4 55.83 -47.82 -27.72
CA HIS A 4 54.92 -46.70 -28.09
C HIS A 4 54.10 -46.34 -26.88
N THR A 5 54.25 -45.14 -26.38
CA THR A 5 53.40 -44.52 -25.37
C THR A 5 52.26 -43.80 -26.10
N ALA A 6 51.00 -44.20 -25.87
CA ALA A 6 49.79 -43.50 -26.34
C ALA A 6 49.44 -42.35 -25.34
N PRO A 7 49.00 -41.18 -25.82
CA PRO A 7 48.54 -40.14 -24.93
C PRO A 7 47.09 -40.37 -24.46
N LEU A 8 46.91 -40.26 -23.15
CA LEU A 8 45.62 -40.30 -22.47
C LEU A 8 44.87 -38.97 -22.73
N LEU A 9 43.83 -38.99 -23.54
CA LEU A 9 42.94 -37.81 -23.70
C LEU A 9 42.05 -37.72 -22.46
N LEU A 10 42.24 -36.66 -21.66
CA LEU A 10 41.35 -36.30 -20.57
C LEU A 10 40.15 -35.55 -21.19
N ILE A 11 38.99 -36.23 -21.28
CA ILE A 11 37.72 -35.56 -21.63
C ILE A 11 37.15 -34.90 -20.38
N THR A 12 37.31 -33.60 -20.24
CA THR A 12 36.60 -32.80 -19.26
C THR A 12 35.14 -32.62 -19.72
N ALA A 13 34.22 -33.36 -19.14
CA ALA A 13 32.78 -33.10 -19.29
C ALA A 13 32.44 -31.80 -18.58
N LEU A 14 32.20 -30.71 -19.32
CA LEU A 14 31.51 -29.54 -18.84
C LEU A 14 30.06 -29.93 -18.59
N THR A 15 29.68 -30.16 -17.36
CA THR A 15 28.28 -30.18 -16.94
C THR A 15 27.77 -28.75 -17.00
N ALA A 16 27.05 -28.38 -18.05
CA ALA A 16 26.21 -27.20 -18.06
C ALA A 16 25.17 -27.38 -16.96
N ALA A 17 25.34 -26.67 -15.86
CA ALA A 17 24.29 -26.53 -14.86
C ALA A 17 23.10 -25.90 -15.56
N ALA A 18 22.03 -26.66 -15.75
CA ALA A 18 20.77 -26.14 -16.25
C ALA A 18 20.36 -25.04 -15.23
N GLN A 19 20.36 -23.80 -15.69
CA GLN A 19 19.83 -22.69 -14.91
C GLN A 19 18.37 -23.00 -14.62
N GLN A 20 17.99 -23.16 -13.35
CA GLN A 20 16.59 -23.28 -12.99
C GLN A 20 15.88 -22.02 -13.50
N PRO A 21 14.71 -22.16 -14.10
CA PRO A 21 13.92 -21.00 -14.52
C PRO A 21 13.71 -20.09 -13.29
N ALA A 22 13.85 -18.78 -13.49
CA ALA A 22 13.61 -17.81 -12.44
C ALA A 22 12.20 -18.05 -11.85
N PRO A 23 12.05 -17.93 -10.52
CA PRO A 23 10.74 -18.09 -9.90
C PRO A 23 9.76 -17.06 -10.50
N VAL A 24 8.52 -17.50 -10.72
CA VAL A 24 7.45 -16.64 -11.23
C VAL A 24 7.17 -15.56 -10.17
N SER A 25 7.14 -14.28 -10.57
CA SER A 25 6.87 -13.18 -9.64
C SER A 25 5.49 -13.28 -9.00
N ALA A 26 5.32 -12.69 -7.82
CA ALA A 26 4.03 -12.65 -7.13
C ALA A 26 2.93 -11.99 -7.97
N SER A 27 3.25 -10.88 -8.67
CA SER A 27 2.33 -10.23 -9.62
C SER A 27 1.86 -11.16 -10.72
N ALA A 28 2.76 -11.94 -11.32
CA ALA A 28 2.38 -12.88 -12.38
C ALA A 28 1.54 -14.05 -11.84
N GLN A 29 1.84 -14.54 -10.64
CA GLN A 29 1.02 -15.55 -9.96
C GLN A 29 -0.38 -15.00 -9.66
N PHE A 30 -0.48 -13.79 -9.14
CA PHE A 30 -1.75 -13.13 -8.85
C PHE A 30 -2.60 -12.98 -10.12
N GLN A 31 -2.05 -12.46 -11.20
CA GLN A 31 -2.75 -12.32 -12.48
C GLN A 31 -3.26 -13.67 -13.03
N ALA A 32 -2.46 -14.73 -12.90
CA ALA A 32 -2.88 -16.07 -13.30
C ALA A 32 -4.05 -16.60 -12.45
N ILE A 33 -4.04 -16.36 -11.14
CA ILE A 33 -5.13 -16.71 -10.22
C ILE A 33 -6.39 -15.91 -10.56
N GLN A 34 -6.29 -14.60 -10.75
CA GLN A 34 -7.41 -13.75 -11.14
C GLN A 34 -8.07 -14.22 -12.44
N SER A 35 -7.26 -14.60 -13.43
CA SER A 35 -7.76 -15.14 -14.69
C SER A 35 -8.54 -16.45 -14.48
N ARG A 36 -8.10 -17.33 -13.59
CA ARG A 36 -8.79 -18.58 -13.23
C ARG A 36 -10.10 -18.30 -12.49
N LEU A 37 -10.12 -17.35 -11.55
CA LEU A 37 -11.33 -16.94 -10.84
C LEU A 37 -12.40 -16.43 -11.81
N LEU A 38 -12.02 -15.52 -12.71
CA LEU A 38 -12.93 -14.97 -13.71
C LEU A 38 -13.49 -16.07 -14.64
N ALA A 39 -12.63 -16.97 -15.13
CA ALA A 39 -13.04 -18.04 -16.04
C ALA A 39 -13.97 -19.05 -15.36
N SER A 40 -13.63 -19.52 -14.15
CA SER A 40 -14.45 -20.48 -13.41
C SER A 40 -15.79 -19.89 -12.96
N HIS A 41 -15.79 -18.61 -12.54
CA HIS A 41 -17.02 -17.91 -12.21
C HIS A 41 -17.95 -17.77 -13.41
N ALA A 42 -17.43 -17.36 -14.57
CA ALA A 42 -18.19 -17.24 -15.81
C ALA A 42 -18.78 -18.60 -16.28
N ALA A 43 -18.06 -19.70 -16.01
CA ALA A 43 -18.51 -21.06 -16.29
C ALA A 43 -19.44 -21.64 -15.22
N SER A 44 -19.64 -20.96 -14.08
CA SER A 44 -20.31 -21.47 -12.87
C SER A 44 -19.67 -22.78 -12.36
N ASP A 45 -18.37 -22.98 -12.60
CA ASP A 45 -17.59 -24.10 -12.07
C ASP A 45 -17.08 -23.75 -10.68
N TRP A 46 -17.95 -23.95 -9.69
CA TRP A 46 -17.69 -23.53 -8.31
C TRP A 46 -16.59 -24.34 -7.62
N LEU A 47 -16.31 -25.58 -8.05
CA LEU A 47 -15.18 -26.33 -7.52
C LEU A 47 -13.85 -25.76 -8.02
N ALA A 48 -13.75 -25.45 -9.30
CA ALA A 48 -12.57 -24.78 -9.86
C ALA A 48 -12.42 -23.36 -9.30
N ASN A 49 -13.56 -22.66 -9.07
CA ASN A 49 -13.57 -21.33 -8.47
C ASN A 49 -13.06 -21.37 -7.03
N LEU A 50 -13.52 -22.32 -6.19
CA LEU A 50 -13.02 -22.51 -4.83
C LEU A 50 -11.52 -22.78 -4.81
N ALA A 51 -11.03 -23.66 -5.67
CA ALA A 51 -9.59 -23.95 -5.75
C ALA A 51 -8.78 -22.70 -6.10
N ALA A 52 -9.25 -21.88 -7.04
CA ALA A 52 -8.58 -20.63 -7.41
C ALA A 52 -8.66 -19.58 -6.27
N ALA A 53 -9.80 -19.50 -5.56
CA ALA A 53 -9.96 -18.60 -4.40
C ALA A 53 -9.06 -19.00 -3.23
N GLN A 54 -8.87 -20.29 -2.98
CA GLN A 54 -7.94 -20.80 -1.97
C GLN A 54 -6.47 -20.53 -2.33
N ASP A 55 -6.12 -20.66 -3.63
CA ASP A 55 -4.78 -20.24 -4.10
C ASP A 55 -4.56 -18.74 -3.91
N GLN A 56 -5.59 -17.90 -4.15
CA GLN A 56 -5.55 -16.48 -3.88
C GLN A 56 -5.36 -16.21 -2.39
N GLN A 57 -6.15 -16.83 -1.54
CA GLN A 57 -6.07 -16.70 -0.08
C GLN A 57 -4.66 -17.02 0.43
N ALA A 58 -4.07 -18.11 -0.05
CA ALA A 58 -2.71 -18.51 0.30
C ALA A 58 -1.64 -17.51 -0.20
N LEU A 59 -1.79 -16.99 -1.42
CA LEU A 59 -0.86 -15.98 -1.97
C LEU A 59 -0.96 -14.65 -1.21
N LEU A 60 -2.17 -14.24 -0.83
CA LEU A 60 -2.46 -12.95 -0.22
C LEU A 60 -2.44 -12.97 1.33
N ASN A 61 -1.93 -14.04 1.95
CA ASN A 61 -1.80 -14.15 3.41
C ASN A 61 -3.13 -13.95 4.16
N ASP A 62 -4.20 -14.60 3.73
CA ASP A 62 -5.56 -14.47 4.29
C ASP A 62 -6.14 -13.04 4.20
N ASP A 63 -5.89 -12.37 3.08
CA ASP A 63 -6.51 -11.07 2.79
C ASP A 63 -8.04 -11.11 2.92
N PRO A 64 -8.69 -10.07 3.49
CA PRO A 64 -10.14 -10.04 3.62
C PRO A 64 -10.92 -10.23 2.31
N ALA A 65 -10.43 -9.71 1.17
CA ALA A 65 -11.11 -9.89 -0.11
C ALA A 65 -11.03 -11.35 -0.57
N ALA A 66 -9.89 -12.02 -0.34
CA ALA A 66 -9.75 -13.44 -0.64
C ALA A 66 -10.68 -14.32 0.21
N LEU A 67 -10.89 -13.97 1.49
CA LEU A 67 -11.87 -14.64 2.35
C LEU A 67 -13.31 -14.54 1.79
N LEU A 68 -13.67 -13.37 1.24
CA LEU A 68 -14.98 -13.19 0.59
C LEU A 68 -15.14 -14.06 -0.65
N GLU A 69 -14.10 -14.19 -1.48
CA GLU A 69 -14.14 -15.04 -2.68
C GLU A 69 -14.24 -16.52 -2.31
N VAL A 70 -13.51 -16.97 -1.29
CA VAL A 70 -13.63 -18.35 -0.76
C VAL A 70 -15.05 -18.60 -0.27
N ALA A 71 -15.58 -17.72 0.60
CA ALA A 71 -16.94 -17.84 1.13
C ALA A 71 -17.99 -17.86 0.01
N ARG A 72 -17.81 -17.04 -1.02
CA ARG A 72 -18.68 -17.00 -2.19
C ARG A 72 -18.68 -18.30 -2.95
N ALA A 73 -17.53 -18.89 -3.19
CA ALA A 73 -17.44 -20.20 -3.86
C ALA A 73 -18.08 -21.30 -3.03
N GLU A 74 -17.87 -21.33 -1.71
CA GLU A 74 -18.37 -22.34 -0.78
C GLU A 74 -19.91 -22.39 -0.74
N VAL A 75 -20.61 -21.27 -0.72
CA VAL A 75 -22.10 -21.26 -0.70
C VAL A 75 -22.72 -21.86 -1.93
N HIS A 76 -22.00 -21.93 -3.04
CA HIS A 76 -22.48 -22.53 -4.28
C HIS A 76 -22.21 -24.04 -4.37
N ILE A 77 -21.38 -24.62 -3.48
CA ILE A 77 -21.10 -26.03 -3.44
C ILE A 77 -22.21 -26.76 -2.67
N ARG A 78 -23.00 -27.55 -3.41
CA ARG A 78 -24.20 -28.26 -2.91
C ARG A 78 -23.91 -29.69 -2.45
N ASP A 79 -22.67 -29.99 -2.10
CA ASP A 79 -22.33 -31.31 -1.56
C ASP A 79 -22.80 -31.41 -0.09
N VAL A 80 -23.63 -32.42 0.19
CA VAL A 80 -24.18 -32.65 1.54
C VAL A 80 -23.11 -32.97 2.59
N HIS A 81 -21.94 -33.40 2.17
CA HIS A 81 -20.82 -33.73 3.08
C HIS A 81 -19.92 -32.50 3.35
N LEU A 82 -19.89 -31.50 2.45
CA LEU A 82 -19.02 -30.32 2.57
C LEU A 82 -19.67 -29.18 3.36
N ASN A 83 -21.00 -29.18 3.50
CA ASN A 83 -21.77 -28.14 4.20
C ASN A 83 -21.26 -26.71 3.91
N GLY A 84 -21.27 -26.31 2.64
CA GLY A 84 -20.71 -25.06 2.14
C GLY A 84 -21.19 -23.81 2.87
N ASP A 85 -22.46 -23.79 3.35
CA ASP A 85 -22.99 -22.68 4.15
C ASP A 85 -22.21 -22.48 5.47
N ILE A 86 -21.81 -23.57 6.14
CA ILE A 86 -21.05 -23.48 7.40
C ILE A 86 -19.61 -23.03 7.14
N ALA A 87 -19.01 -23.54 6.07
CA ALA A 87 -17.67 -23.14 5.65
C ALA A 87 -17.65 -21.64 5.32
N ALA A 88 -18.55 -21.18 4.45
CA ALA A 88 -18.69 -19.78 4.11
C ALA A 88 -18.89 -18.85 5.32
N ILE A 89 -19.72 -19.26 6.29
CA ILE A 89 -19.90 -18.48 7.52
C ILE A 89 -18.59 -18.34 8.31
N ARG A 90 -17.73 -19.35 8.33
CA ARG A 90 -16.42 -19.25 9.00
C ARG A 90 -15.51 -18.22 8.35
N GLU A 91 -15.45 -18.21 7.04
CA GLU A 91 -14.67 -17.23 6.28
C GLU A 91 -15.21 -15.81 6.49
N LEU A 92 -16.54 -15.65 6.43
CA LEU A 92 -17.18 -14.36 6.72
C LEU A 92 -16.97 -13.91 8.18
N GLN A 93 -16.97 -14.82 9.14
CA GLN A 93 -16.63 -14.50 10.54
C GLN A 93 -15.17 -14.05 10.68
N GLN A 94 -14.24 -14.64 9.92
CA GLN A 94 -12.85 -14.21 9.93
C GLN A 94 -12.72 -12.81 9.33
N PHE A 95 -13.34 -12.56 8.17
CA PHE A 95 -13.44 -11.23 7.54
C PHE A 95 -13.93 -10.17 8.54
N VAL A 96 -15.03 -10.42 9.24
CA VAL A 96 -15.60 -9.47 10.20
C VAL A 96 -14.70 -9.27 11.42
N ARG A 97 -14.04 -10.33 11.93
CA ARG A 97 -13.07 -10.23 13.04
C ARG A 97 -11.85 -9.39 12.71
N MET A 98 -11.50 -9.24 11.42
CA MET A 98 -10.46 -8.33 10.94
C MET A 98 -10.91 -6.85 10.89
N GLY A 99 -12.07 -6.53 11.46
CA GLY A 99 -12.62 -5.19 11.50
C GLY A 99 -13.30 -4.77 10.19
N GLN A 100 -13.61 -5.72 9.32
CA GLN A 100 -14.20 -5.45 8.02
C GLN A 100 -15.73 -5.45 8.07
N SER A 101 -16.33 -4.74 7.11
CA SER A 101 -17.78 -4.72 6.87
C SER A 101 -18.04 -4.33 5.42
N THR A 102 -18.95 -5.00 4.76
CA THR A 102 -19.33 -4.66 3.39
C THR A 102 -20.79 -4.94 3.13
N ASP A 103 -21.43 -4.05 2.38
CA ASP A 103 -22.79 -4.24 1.90
C ASP A 103 -22.91 -5.42 0.92
N PHE A 104 -21.80 -5.85 0.33
CA PHE A 104 -21.78 -6.99 -0.58
C PHE A 104 -22.35 -8.24 0.07
N ILE A 105 -21.97 -8.55 1.32
CA ILE A 105 -22.49 -9.70 2.06
C ILE A 105 -24.01 -9.62 2.24
N GLU A 106 -24.53 -8.42 2.48
CA GLU A 106 -25.95 -8.18 2.74
C GLU A 106 -26.79 -8.17 1.46
N LYS A 107 -26.23 -7.68 0.35
CA LYS A 107 -26.97 -7.38 -0.89
C LYS A 107 -26.83 -8.44 -1.96
N THR A 108 -25.69 -9.17 -2.01
CA THR A 108 -25.48 -10.17 -3.08
C THR A 108 -26.46 -11.32 -2.99
N PRO A 109 -27.00 -11.83 -4.10
CA PRO A 109 -27.79 -13.06 -4.14
C PRO A 109 -27.01 -14.31 -3.68
N ASP A 110 -25.67 -14.30 -3.83
CA ASP A 110 -24.82 -15.44 -3.53
C ASP A 110 -25.01 -15.90 -2.07
N PHE A 111 -25.07 -14.95 -1.12
CA PHE A 111 -25.23 -15.24 0.30
C PHE A 111 -26.68 -15.34 0.79
N ALA A 112 -27.67 -15.42 -0.13
CA ALA A 112 -29.08 -15.45 0.24
C ALA A 112 -29.45 -16.63 1.17
N THR A 113 -28.82 -17.79 1.00
CA THR A 113 -29.07 -18.99 1.83
C THR A 113 -28.63 -18.78 3.27
N LEU A 114 -27.59 -17.97 3.48
CA LEU A 114 -27.04 -17.72 4.81
C LEU A 114 -27.92 -16.83 5.68
N ARG A 115 -28.77 -15.98 5.07
CA ARG A 115 -29.57 -14.96 5.77
C ARG A 115 -30.57 -15.55 6.79
N ASN A 116 -30.97 -16.81 6.61
CA ASN A 116 -31.87 -17.51 7.52
C ASN A 116 -31.16 -18.29 8.63
N ARG A 117 -29.83 -18.23 8.68
CA ARG A 117 -29.04 -18.95 9.69
C ARG A 117 -28.85 -18.09 10.94
N PRO A 118 -28.88 -18.68 12.14
CA PRO A 118 -28.64 -17.93 13.38
C PRO A 118 -27.31 -17.18 13.39
N GLU A 119 -26.25 -17.80 12.85
CA GLU A 119 -24.89 -17.23 12.79
C GLU A 119 -24.81 -15.97 11.92
N TYR A 120 -25.74 -15.79 10.97
CA TYR A 120 -25.79 -14.61 10.13
C TYR A 120 -26.21 -13.35 10.90
N ALA A 121 -27.08 -13.49 11.90
CA ALA A 121 -27.45 -12.37 12.78
C ALA A 121 -26.23 -11.86 13.58
N ASP A 122 -25.34 -12.76 14.00
CA ASP A 122 -24.09 -12.37 14.65
C ASP A 122 -23.16 -11.64 13.70
N LEU A 123 -23.01 -12.10 12.45
CA LEU A 123 -22.24 -11.39 11.41
C LEU A 123 -22.78 -9.98 11.19
N GLN A 124 -24.09 -9.81 11.07
CA GLN A 124 -24.69 -8.48 10.86
C GLN A 124 -24.42 -7.53 12.04
N ARG A 125 -24.55 -8.04 13.28
CA ARG A 125 -24.25 -7.26 14.48
C ARG A 125 -22.78 -6.80 14.49
N ASP A 126 -21.85 -7.71 14.20
CA ASP A 126 -20.42 -7.43 14.25
C ASP A 126 -20.00 -6.51 13.08
N MET A 127 -20.57 -6.67 11.89
CA MET A 127 -20.41 -5.73 10.79
C MET A 127 -20.92 -4.33 11.14
N ALA A 128 -22.07 -4.24 11.83
CA ALA A 128 -22.58 -2.95 12.29
C ALA A 128 -21.65 -2.28 13.31
N ALA A 129 -21.04 -3.07 14.21
CA ALA A 129 -20.03 -2.58 15.14
C ALA A 129 -18.77 -2.08 14.41
N ASN A 130 -18.34 -2.76 13.34
CA ASN A 130 -17.22 -2.33 12.52
C ASN A 130 -17.50 -1.03 11.74
N ARG A 131 -18.76 -0.76 11.38
CA ARG A 131 -19.21 0.50 10.77
C ARG A 131 -19.36 1.66 11.76
N ALA A 132 -19.28 1.40 13.06
CA ALA A 132 -19.39 2.47 14.05
C ALA A 132 -18.21 3.45 13.94
N PRO A 133 -18.48 4.79 13.87
CA PRO A 133 -17.43 5.77 13.67
C PRO A 133 -16.50 5.86 14.88
N ILE A 134 -15.21 6.01 14.60
CA ILE A 134 -14.17 6.36 15.58
C ILE A 134 -13.47 7.61 15.08
N ALA A 135 -13.39 8.66 15.91
CA ALA A 135 -12.82 9.97 15.56
C ALA A 135 -11.89 10.43 16.69
N LEU A 136 -10.60 10.07 16.62
CA LEU A 136 -9.58 10.54 17.55
C LEU A 136 -8.66 11.60 16.92
N ALA A 137 -8.87 11.90 15.64
CA ALA A 137 -8.19 12.97 14.92
C ALA A 137 -9.05 14.24 14.88
N ALA A 138 -8.41 15.39 14.66
CA ALA A 138 -9.07 16.66 14.44
C ALA A 138 -8.62 17.28 13.12
N THR A 139 -9.47 18.05 12.47
CA THR A 139 -9.10 18.80 11.27
C THR A 139 -8.03 19.83 11.61
N ALA A 140 -6.86 19.71 10.99
CA ALA A 140 -5.77 20.68 11.11
C ALA A 140 -5.95 21.83 10.13
N LEU A 141 -6.26 21.53 8.87
CA LEU A 141 -6.59 22.52 7.85
C LEU A 141 -7.49 21.91 6.75
N VAL A 142 -8.15 22.81 6.04
CA VAL A 142 -8.92 22.52 4.83
C VAL A 142 -8.27 23.24 3.67
N LEU A 143 -7.95 22.53 2.61
CA LEU A 143 -7.36 23.11 1.41
C LEU A 143 -8.46 23.79 0.58
N PRO A 144 -8.26 25.03 0.11
CA PRO A 144 -9.31 25.77 -0.57
C PRO A 144 -9.63 25.22 -1.97
N ASP A 145 -8.69 24.51 -2.59
CA ASP A 145 -8.85 23.98 -3.94
C ASP A 145 -9.34 22.51 -3.90
N ALA A 146 -10.56 22.30 -4.33
CA ALA A 146 -11.19 20.99 -4.40
C ALA A 146 -10.72 20.15 -5.61
N ASN A 147 -9.96 20.72 -6.55
CA ASN A 147 -9.51 20.02 -7.75
C ASN A 147 -8.13 19.37 -7.62
N LEU A 148 -7.46 19.56 -6.49
CA LEU A 148 -6.09 19.08 -6.31
C LEU A 148 -5.95 17.58 -6.55
N LEU A 149 -6.94 16.76 -6.15
CA LEU A 149 -6.73 15.31 -5.98
C LEU A 149 -5.40 15.11 -5.22
N ALA A 150 -5.44 15.48 -3.93
CA ALA A 150 -4.26 15.51 -3.08
C ALA A 150 -3.80 14.09 -2.73
N GLU A 151 -2.51 13.78 -2.91
CA GLU A 151 -2.02 12.41 -2.77
C GLU A 151 -1.01 12.24 -1.64
N ASP A 152 0.12 12.92 -1.67
CA ASP A 152 1.15 12.81 -0.62
C ASP A 152 1.48 14.17 -0.02
N ILE A 153 1.96 14.16 1.22
CA ILE A 153 2.24 15.33 2.03
C ILE A 153 3.55 15.17 2.79
N ASP A 154 4.40 16.18 2.76
CA ASP A 154 5.55 16.30 3.68
C ASP A 154 5.69 17.75 4.17
N VAL A 155 6.49 17.98 5.22
CA VAL A 155 6.60 19.27 5.90
C VAL A 155 7.96 19.91 5.74
N ASP A 156 8.00 21.16 5.27
CA ASP A 156 9.15 22.05 5.34
C ASP A 156 9.06 22.82 6.67
N THR A 157 9.64 22.24 7.73
CA THR A 157 9.59 22.81 9.07
C THR A 157 10.28 24.17 9.17
N ALA A 158 11.33 24.40 8.36
CA ALA A 158 12.07 25.66 8.36
C ALA A 158 11.24 26.84 7.80
N ARG A 159 10.27 26.54 6.91
CA ARG A 159 9.39 27.54 6.31
C ARG A 159 7.96 27.45 6.79
N HIS A 160 7.68 26.58 7.80
CA HIS A 160 6.34 26.38 8.37
C HIS A 160 5.27 26.13 7.30
N ARG A 161 5.55 25.21 6.37
CA ARG A 161 4.63 24.86 5.30
C ARG A 161 4.61 23.36 5.03
N PHE A 162 3.47 22.87 4.59
CA PHE A 162 3.37 21.56 3.95
C PHE A 162 3.66 21.70 2.45
N LEU A 163 4.26 20.68 1.87
CA LEU A 163 4.26 20.45 0.43
C LEU A 163 3.34 19.28 0.17
N ILE A 164 2.43 19.44 -0.78
CA ILE A 164 1.38 18.47 -1.10
C ILE A 164 1.40 18.24 -2.61
N THR A 165 1.32 16.98 -3.03
CA THR A 165 1.23 16.63 -4.45
C THR A 165 -0.21 16.75 -4.94
N SER A 166 -0.36 17.17 -6.18
CA SER A 166 -1.63 17.20 -6.90
C SER A 166 -1.55 16.29 -8.13
N VAL A 167 -2.30 15.19 -8.07
CA VAL A 167 -2.40 14.23 -9.18
C VAL A 167 -3.05 14.90 -10.39
N ARG A 168 -4.16 15.60 -10.18
CA ARG A 168 -4.95 16.17 -11.29
C ARG A 168 -4.29 17.39 -11.93
N GLU A 169 -3.59 18.19 -11.13
CA GLU A 169 -2.99 19.43 -11.62
C GLU A 169 -1.51 19.29 -11.94
N HIS A 170 -0.95 18.09 -11.82
CA HIS A 170 0.45 17.76 -12.19
C HIS A 170 1.46 18.74 -11.56
N LYS A 171 1.32 18.99 -10.26
CA LYS A 171 2.17 19.94 -9.54
C LYS A 171 2.33 19.59 -8.06
N ILE A 172 3.29 20.24 -7.44
CA ILE A 172 3.42 20.31 -6.00
C ILE A 172 2.95 21.69 -5.54
N VAL A 173 2.11 21.73 -4.54
CA VAL A 173 1.66 22.99 -3.91
C VAL A 173 2.31 23.15 -2.53
N ALA A 174 2.54 24.40 -2.12
CA ALA A 174 2.98 24.79 -0.79
C ALA A 174 1.80 25.37 -0.03
N VAL A 175 1.56 24.85 1.17
CA VAL A 175 0.45 25.24 2.04
C VAL A 175 1.02 25.73 3.36
N SER A 176 0.77 26.99 3.70
CA SER A 176 1.26 27.58 4.97
C SER A 176 0.56 26.96 6.16
N VAL A 177 1.35 26.50 7.15
CA VAL A 177 0.83 26.07 8.45
C VAL A 177 0.48 27.32 9.25
N THR A 178 -0.80 27.65 9.31
CA THR A 178 -1.27 28.74 10.17
C THR A 178 -1.66 28.18 11.54
N ASN A 179 -1.34 28.89 12.62
CA ASN A 179 -1.75 28.49 13.99
C ASN A 179 -3.25 28.71 14.25
N SER A 180 -4.03 29.04 13.24
CA SER A 180 -5.46 29.32 13.32
C SER A 180 -6.25 28.37 12.45
N ALA A 181 -6.97 27.46 13.06
CA ALA A 181 -7.91 26.55 12.37
C ALA A 181 -9.06 27.29 11.64
N SER A 182 -9.23 28.59 11.87
CA SER A 182 -10.30 29.41 11.29
C SER A 182 -9.86 30.24 10.08
N ALA A 183 -8.56 30.35 9.79
CA ALA A 183 -8.07 31.06 8.60
C ALA A 183 -7.94 30.07 7.43
N PRO A 184 -8.39 30.42 6.21
CA PRO A 184 -8.15 29.63 5.02
C PRO A 184 -6.64 29.39 4.84
N ALA A 185 -6.23 28.18 4.54
CA ALA A 185 -4.83 27.90 4.24
C ALA A 185 -4.41 28.65 2.97
N ALA A 186 -3.30 29.40 3.06
CA ALA A 186 -2.72 30.02 1.87
C ALA A 186 -2.03 28.93 1.04
N ILE A 187 -2.47 28.76 -0.18
CA ILE A 187 -1.90 27.81 -1.17
C ILE A 187 -1.14 28.59 -2.24
N THR A 188 0.04 28.08 -2.61
CA THR A 188 0.84 28.60 -3.72
C THR A 188 1.45 27.43 -4.49
N ASP A 189 1.65 27.58 -5.78
CA ASP A 189 2.38 26.60 -6.57
C ASP A 189 3.85 26.56 -6.11
N PHE A 190 4.38 25.36 -5.89
CA PHE A 190 5.78 25.16 -5.55
C PHE A 190 6.61 24.69 -6.75
N ALA A 191 6.16 23.65 -7.44
CA ALA A 191 6.83 23.14 -8.62
C ALA A 191 5.83 22.41 -9.54
N PRO A 192 5.89 22.62 -10.87
CA PRO A 192 5.14 21.81 -11.82
C PRO A 192 5.84 20.47 -12.07
N ALA A 193 5.11 19.49 -12.60
CA ALA A 193 5.69 18.31 -13.23
C ALA A 193 6.43 18.73 -14.52
N PRO A 194 7.58 18.12 -14.83
CA PRO A 194 8.28 18.38 -16.10
C PRO A 194 7.57 17.76 -17.31
N ASP A 195 6.86 16.66 -17.10
CA ASP A 195 6.06 15.96 -18.11
C ASP A 195 4.56 16.13 -17.81
N PRO A 196 3.65 15.85 -18.76
CA PRO A 196 2.21 15.92 -18.53
C PRO A 196 1.70 14.69 -17.73
N TRP A 197 2.39 14.37 -16.63
CA TRP A 197 2.07 13.24 -15.77
C TRP A 197 1.80 13.68 -14.34
N PRO A 198 0.92 12.99 -13.61
CA PRO A 198 0.70 13.21 -12.19
C PRO A 198 1.97 13.18 -11.38
N ILE A 199 2.13 14.13 -10.45
CA ILE A 199 3.07 13.99 -9.34
C ILE A 199 2.34 13.26 -8.22
N VAL A 200 2.90 12.12 -7.79
CA VAL A 200 2.24 11.20 -6.85
C VAL A 200 2.88 11.31 -5.46
N ALA A 201 4.09 10.81 -5.26
CA ALA A 201 4.76 10.85 -3.96
C ALA A 201 5.65 12.08 -3.77
N ILE A 202 5.93 12.43 -2.50
CA ILE A 202 6.84 13.51 -2.12
C ILE A 202 7.58 13.20 -0.82
N LYS A 203 8.89 13.48 -0.76
CA LYS A 203 9.67 13.47 0.49
C LYS A 203 10.70 14.61 0.49
N ILE A 204 10.86 15.27 1.63
CA ILE A 204 11.74 16.43 1.80
C ILE A 204 13.04 16.01 2.49
N ASP A 205 14.15 16.11 1.76
CA ASP A 205 15.50 16.04 2.33
C ASP A 205 15.91 17.42 2.88
N ARG A 206 15.61 17.63 4.14
CA ARG A 206 15.91 18.91 4.83
C ARG A 206 17.41 19.13 4.94
N THR A 207 18.18 18.07 5.09
CA THR A 207 19.64 18.12 5.27
C THR A 207 20.33 18.60 4.01
N ARG A 208 19.82 18.17 2.83
CA ARG A 208 20.42 18.52 1.52
C ARG A 208 19.62 19.59 0.78
N SER A 209 18.56 20.14 1.43
CA SER A 209 17.66 21.14 0.82
C SER A 209 17.08 20.66 -0.53
N ARG A 210 16.57 19.43 -0.56
CA ARG A 210 15.99 18.78 -1.72
C ARG A 210 14.53 18.41 -1.48
N VAL A 211 13.76 18.34 -2.55
CA VAL A 211 12.44 17.71 -2.58
C VAL A 211 12.51 16.59 -3.60
N TRP A 212 12.29 15.38 -3.15
CA TRP A 212 12.14 14.23 -4.02
C TRP A 212 10.66 13.99 -4.28
N ALA A 213 10.32 13.61 -5.51
CA ALA A 213 8.97 13.29 -5.91
C ALA A 213 8.97 12.18 -6.95
N THR A 214 7.82 11.55 -7.17
CA THR A 214 7.57 10.66 -8.30
C THR A 214 6.57 11.30 -9.25
N GLU A 215 6.73 11.03 -10.54
CA GLU A 215 5.70 11.29 -11.55
C GLU A 215 5.38 9.99 -12.28
N SER A 216 4.11 9.75 -12.61
CA SER A 216 3.68 8.49 -13.22
C SER A 216 2.55 8.71 -14.22
N ALA A 217 2.73 8.22 -15.44
CA ALA A 217 1.69 8.09 -16.44
C ALA A 217 0.94 6.77 -16.21
N MET A 218 0.04 6.78 -15.23
CA MET A 218 -0.71 5.59 -14.79
C MET A 218 -1.57 5.03 -15.90
N GLN A 219 -1.46 3.72 -16.11
CA GLN A 219 -2.16 3.04 -17.19
C GLN A 219 -3.67 3.06 -16.96
N GLY A 220 -4.42 3.38 -18.01
CA GLY A 220 -5.88 3.42 -17.99
C GLY A 220 -6.48 4.73 -17.51
N LEU A 221 -5.71 5.61 -16.85
CA LEU A 221 -6.19 6.89 -16.32
C LEU A 221 -6.02 8.03 -17.31
N SER A 222 -7.00 8.92 -17.33
CA SER A 222 -7.06 10.08 -18.26
C SER A 222 -6.15 11.25 -17.84
N PHE A 223 -5.40 11.10 -16.75
CA PHE A 223 -4.50 12.15 -16.26
C PHE A 223 -3.23 12.34 -17.13
N SER A 224 -2.93 11.36 -17.97
CA SER A 224 -1.74 11.41 -18.84
C SER A 224 -2.10 11.02 -20.26
N PRO A 225 -1.34 11.47 -21.28
CA PRO A 225 -1.50 11.01 -22.65
C PRO A 225 -1.38 9.47 -22.72
N LYS A 226 -2.28 8.83 -23.46
CA LYS A 226 -2.28 7.37 -23.63
C LYS A 226 -0.95 6.83 -24.20
N SER A 227 -0.25 7.61 -25.01
CA SER A 227 1.07 7.27 -25.55
C SER A 227 2.14 7.08 -24.47
N ASP A 228 1.93 7.66 -23.29
CA ASP A 228 2.91 7.70 -22.20
C ASP A 228 2.60 6.67 -21.09
N TRP A 229 1.46 6.02 -21.14
CA TRP A 229 1.06 5.05 -20.13
C TRP A 229 2.14 4.01 -19.82
N GLY A 230 2.39 3.77 -18.54
CA GLY A 230 3.44 2.90 -18.04
C GLY A 230 4.83 3.55 -18.00
N ARG A 231 4.94 4.88 -18.22
CA ARG A 231 6.17 5.64 -17.96
C ARG A 231 6.11 6.30 -16.60
N THR A 232 7.24 6.34 -15.92
CA THR A 232 7.38 6.92 -14.59
C THR A 232 8.78 7.49 -14.41
N ALA A 233 8.94 8.44 -13.48
CA ALA A 233 10.26 8.96 -13.14
C ALA A 233 10.36 9.40 -11.68
N VAL A 234 11.58 9.44 -11.17
CA VAL A 234 11.95 10.07 -9.90
C VAL A 234 12.47 11.46 -10.18
N LEU A 235 11.94 12.45 -9.48
CA LEU A 235 12.25 13.87 -9.61
C LEU A 235 12.98 14.37 -8.37
N CYS A 236 13.92 15.29 -8.56
CA CYS A 236 14.56 16.01 -7.47
C CYS A 236 14.50 17.52 -7.74
N TYR A 237 13.91 18.27 -6.80
CA TYR A 237 13.81 19.72 -6.89
C TYR A 237 14.65 20.38 -5.79
N ASP A 238 15.05 21.63 -6.04
CA ASP A 238 15.59 22.51 -4.98
C ASP A 238 14.47 22.95 -4.02
N LEU A 239 14.61 22.67 -2.72
CA LEU A 239 13.58 22.96 -1.72
C LEU A 239 13.25 24.44 -1.58
N ARG A 240 14.17 25.34 -1.93
CA ARG A 240 13.98 26.79 -1.78
C ARG A 240 13.25 27.38 -2.98
N THR A 241 13.56 26.90 -4.18
CA THR A 241 13.13 27.53 -5.45
C THR A 241 12.11 26.73 -6.24
N GLY A 242 11.92 25.45 -5.95
CA GLY A 242 11.10 24.54 -6.76
C GLY A 242 11.74 24.20 -8.12
N LYS A 243 13.02 24.60 -8.37
CA LYS A 243 13.69 24.30 -9.61
C LYS A 243 14.02 22.80 -9.70
N LEU A 244 13.67 22.16 -10.83
CA LEU A 244 14.06 20.78 -11.13
C LEU A 244 15.60 20.69 -11.26
N LEU A 245 16.19 19.74 -10.56
CA LEU A 245 17.64 19.50 -10.50
C LEU A 245 18.03 18.17 -11.13
N ARG A 246 17.19 17.16 -11.02
CA ARG A 246 17.45 15.81 -11.53
C ARG A 246 16.13 15.13 -11.88
N ARG A 247 16.11 14.34 -12.94
CA ARG A 247 15.02 13.46 -13.35
C ARG A 247 15.61 12.12 -13.77
N VAL A 248 15.12 11.04 -13.19
CA VAL A 248 15.57 9.68 -13.52
C VAL A 248 14.35 8.86 -13.91
N GLU A 249 14.33 8.40 -15.15
CA GLU A 249 13.23 7.59 -15.69
C GLU A 249 13.26 6.18 -15.11
N GLY A 250 12.08 5.67 -14.75
CA GLY A 250 11.90 4.31 -14.26
C GLY A 250 11.73 3.28 -15.38
N PRO A 251 11.64 2.00 -15.04
CA PRO A 251 11.33 0.96 -16.02
C PRO A 251 9.97 1.21 -16.69
N HIS A 252 9.86 0.83 -17.95
CA HIS A 252 8.58 0.91 -18.66
C HIS A 252 7.62 -0.16 -18.14
N GLY A 253 6.34 0.19 -18.01
CA GLY A 253 5.32 -0.68 -17.41
C GLY A 253 5.25 -0.57 -15.88
N SER A 254 5.87 0.47 -15.32
CA SER A 254 5.88 0.80 -13.90
C SER A 254 5.00 2.01 -13.60
N ALA A 255 4.50 2.09 -12.34
CA ALA A 255 3.87 3.27 -11.78
C ALA A 255 4.46 3.54 -10.38
N PHE A 256 5.37 4.50 -10.28
CA PHE A 256 5.95 4.90 -8.99
C PHE A 256 4.93 5.72 -8.20
N GLY A 257 4.25 5.06 -7.26
CA GLY A 257 3.23 5.67 -6.40
C GLY A 257 3.80 6.26 -5.13
N ASP A 258 4.83 5.63 -4.57
CA ASP A 258 5.30 5.89 -3.22
C ASP A 258 6.80 6.00 -3.09
N MET A 259 7.26 6.61 -1.98
CA MET A 259 8.69 6.73 -1.73
C MET A 259 9.07 6.83 -0.25
N LEU A 260 10.32 6.47 0.02
CA LEU A 260 11.00 6.66 1.29
C LEU A 260 12.35 7.35 1.06
N LEU A 261 12.67 8.32 1.90
CA LEU A 261 14.00 8.91 1.95
C LEU A 261 14.82 8.24 3.07
N LEU A 262 15.96 7.67 2.70
CA LEU A 262 16.91 7.08 3.66
C LEU A 262 17.80 8.15 4.31
N PRO A 263 18.38 7.91 5.51
CA PRO A 263 19.24 8.88 6.20
C PRO A 263 20.47 9.32 5.41
N ASN A 264 21.02 8.44 4.55
CA ASN A 264 22.12 8.77 3.66
C ASN A 264 21.70 9.65 2.46
N GLY A 265 20.40 9.87 2.27
CA GLY A 265 19.78 10.65 1.20
C GLY A 265 19.35 9.84 -0.01
N ASP A 266 19.64 8.55 -0.05
CA ASP A 266 19.11 7.68 -1.12
C ASP A 266 17.60 7.59 -1.01
N VAL A 267 16.95 7.40 -2.15
CA VAL A 267 15.51 7.29 -2.27
C VAL A 267 15.14 5.84 -2.61
N ILE A 268 14.14 5.32 -1.92
CA ILE A 268 13.46 4.08 -2.32
C ILE A 268 12.10 4.46 -2.88
N VAL A 269 11.74 3.90 -4.02
CA VAL A 269 10.43 4.07 -4.64
C VAL A 269 9.74 2.73 -4.80
N SER A 270 8.43 2.74 -4.62
CA SER A 270 7.57 1.58 -4.83
C SER A 270 6.87 1.67 -6.18
N ASP A 271 6.83 0.55 -6.87
CA ASP A 271 6.16 0.38 -8.15
C ASP A 271 4.87 -0.41 -7.94
N GLY A 272 3.76 0.30 -7.79
CA GLY A 272 2.45 -0.30 -7.51
C GLY A 272 1.92 -1.20 -8.63
N ASP A 273 2.27 -0.93 -9.89
CA ASP A 273 1.83 -1.72 -11.04
C ASP A 273 2.80 -2.86 -11.36
N GLY A 274 4.12 -2.59 -11.36
CA GLY A 274 5.15 -3.56 -11.71
C GLY A 274 5.57 -4.50 -10.57
N GLY A 275 5.11 -4.23 -9.34
CA GLY A 275 5.39 -5.08 -8.18
C GLY A 275 6.85 -5.09 -7.76
N GLY A 276 7.51 -3.93 -7.73
CA GLY A 276 8.92 -3.81 -7.39
C GLY A 276 9.26 -2.66 -6.47
N LEU A 277 10.41 -2.78 -5.81
CA LEU A 277 11.04 -1.71 -5.04
C LEU A 277 12.38 -1.34 -5.68
N TYR A 278 12.61 -0.05 -5.86
CA TYR A 278 13.82 0.46 -6.51
C TYR A 278 14.53 1.47 -5.62
N ARG A 279 15.86 1.42 -5.63
CA ARG A 279 16.72 2.37 -4.92
C ARG A 279 17.42 3.27 -5.92
N LEU A 280 17.36 4.58 -5.67
CA LEU A 280 18.13 5.59 -6.39
C LEU A 280 19.17 6.21 -5.46
N ALA A 281 20.44 6.15 -5.84
CA ALA A 281 21.50 6.83 -5.11
C ALA A 281 21.36 8.36 -5.19
N SER A 282 21.45 9.03 -4.04
CA SER A 282 21.34 10.48 -3.92
C SER A 282 22.57 11.24 -4.46
N ASN A 283 23.71 10.56 -4.54
CA ASN A 283 24.96 11.16 -5.00
C ASN A 283 24.85 11.53 -6.49
N PRO A 284 25.00 12.83 -6.87
CA PRO A 284 24.93 13.26 -8.27
C PRO A 284 26.02 12.65 -9.18
N ALA A 285 27.12 12.16 -8.59
CA ALA A 285 28.17 11.46 -9.33
C ALA A 285 27.85 10.00 -9.62
N SER A 286 26.82 9.45 -8.97
CA SER A 286 26.31 8.11 -9.27
C SER A 286 25.54 8.14 -10.60
N PRO A 287 25.56 7.03 -11.38
CA PRO A 287 24.74 6.91 -12.57
C PRO A 287 23.25 7.16 -12.26
N ASP A 288 22.52 7.69 -13.24
CA ASP A 288 21.06 7.78 -13.21
C ASP A 288 20.47 6.39 -13.42
N HIS A 289 20.54 5.55 -12.39
CA HIS A 289 20.11 4.17 -12.41
C HIS A 289 19.30 3.84 -11.15
N LEU A 290 18.23 3.10 -11.35
CA LEU A 290 17.37 2.57 -10.32
C LEU A 290 17.69 1.10 -10.11
N ASP A 291 18.23 0.76 -8.95
CA ASP A 291 18.55 -0.63 -8.58
C ASP A 291 17.32 -1.28 -7.97
N ARG A 292 16.82 -2.37 -8.55
CA ARG A 292 15.76 -3.17 -7.94
C ARG A 292 16.31 -3.87 -6.69
N ILE A 293 15.58 -3.80 -5.57
CA ILE A 293 16.01 -4.30 -4.26
C ILE A 293 15.13 -5.42 -3.70
N ASP A 294 14.27 -5.98 -4.53
CA ASP A 294 13.45 -7.18 -4.25
C ASP A 294 13.66 -8.22 -5.36
N HIS A 295 13.13 -9.44 -5.18
CA HIS A 295 13.26 -10.54 -6.13
C HIS A 295 11.90 -10.96 -6.74
N GLY A 296 10.90 -10.07 -6.73
CA GLY A 296 9.58 -10.31 -7.29
C GLY A 296 8.57 -10.86 -6.28
N GLU A 297 8.79 -10.57 -5.00
CA GLU A 297 7.88 -11.00 -3.92
C GLU A 297 6.63 -10.13 -3.80
N PHE A 298 6.64 -8.93 -4.37
CA PHE A 298 5.54 -7.97 -4.24
C PHE A 298 4.57 -8.03 -5.43
N ILE A 299 3.32 -7.65 -5.16
CA ILE A 299 2.25 -7.45 -6.16
C ILE A 299 2.04 -5.94 -6.37
N SER A 300 1.76 -5.21 -5.31
CA SER A 300 1.51 -3.78 -5.33
C SER A 300 2.10 -3.13 -4.07
N PRO A 301 3.45 -2.98 -4.00
CA PRO A 301 4.10 -2.36 -2.86
C PRO A 301 3.77 -0.87 -2.79
N GLN A 302 3.50 -0.39 -1.57
CA GLN A 302 3.13 1.00 -1.25
C GLN A 302 4.22 1.67 -0.39
N THR A 303 3.89 2.72 0.37
CA THR A 303 4.84 3.55 1.13
C THR A 303 5.71 2.72 2.09
N PRO A 304 7.02 2.53 1.82
CA PRO A 304 7.89 1.83 2.75
C PRO A 304 8.20 2.68 3.99
N ALA A 305 8.39 2.04 5.14
CA ALA A 305 8.82 2.70 6.37
C ALA A 305 10.12 2.09 6.90
N LEU A 306 11.13 2.94 7.17
CA LEU A 306 12.40 2.49 7.72
C LEU A 306 12.22 2.06 9.19
N ALA A 307 12.66 0.85 9.52
CA ALA A 307 12.70 0.37 10.88
C ALA A 307 13.76 1.13 11.70
N PRO A 308 13.61 1.21 13.04
CA PRO A 308 14.55 1.96 13.91
C PRO A 308 15.99 1.44 13.89
N ASP A 309 16.20 0.21 13.47
CA ASP A 309 17.54 -0.37 13.32
C ASP A 309 18.31 0.15 12.09
N GLY A 310 17.61 0.84 11.17
CA GLY A 310 18.20 1.41 9.97
C GLY A 310 18.55 0.40 8.87
N HIS A 311 18.21 -0.88 9.04
CA HIS A 311 18.57 -1.97 8.12
C HIS A 311 17.36 -2.68 7.51
N ARG A 312 16.18 -2.55 8.11
CA ARG A 312 14.95 -3.18 7.64
C ARG A 312 13.94 -2.13 7.20
N LEU A 313 13.18 -2.48 6.17
CA LEU A 313 11.99 -1.73 5.77
C LEU A 313 10.76 -2.55 6.12
N PHE A 314 9.76 -1.89 6.67
CA PHE A 314 8.38 -2.35 6.62
C PHE A 314 7.82 -1.91 5.28
N VAL A 315 7.33 -2.85 4.49
CA VAL A 315 6.79 -2.58 3.15
C VAL A 315 5.36 -3.09 3.11
N PRO A 316 4.37 -2.21 3.08
CA PRO A 316 3.01 -2.63 2.79
C PRO A 316 2.92 -3.05 1.33
N ASP A 317 2.33 -4.20 1.08
CA ASP A 317 1.84 -4.60 -0.22
C ASP A 317 0.31 -4.53 -0.15
N TYR A 318 -0.29 -3.76 -1.03
CA TYR A 318 -1.72 -3.46 -0.97
C TYR A 318 -2.58 -4.72 -0.99
N GLU A 319 -2.12 -5.75 -1.70
CA GLU A 319 -2.81 -7.03 -1.85
C GLU A 319 -2.40 -8.05 -0.79
N ARG A 320 -1.07 -8.14 -0.47
CA ARG A 320 -0.52 -9.22 0.34
C ARG A 320 -0.34 -8.89 1.83
N GLY A 321 -0.50 -7.64 2.21
CA GLY A 321 -0.33 -7.19 3.58
C GLY A 321 1.06 -6.63 3.86
N LEU A 322 1.67 -6.90 5.02
CA LEU A 322 2.85 -6.21 5.50
C LEU A 322 4.10 -7.09 5.48
N ALA A 323 5.11 -6.70 4.70
CA ALA A 323 6.40 -7.36 4.61
C ALA A 323 7.49 -6.65 5.40
N ILE A 324 8.56 -7.37 5.68
CA ILE A 324 9.85 -6.86 6.16
C ILE A 324 10.90 -7.19 5.09
N LEU A 325 11.53 -6.17 4.53
CA LEU A 325 12.66 -6.29 3.61
C LEU A 325 13.95 -5.90 4.33
N ASP A 326 14.93 -6.81 4.37
CA ASP A 326 16.28 -6.53 4.85
C ASP A 326 17.11 -5.89 3.74
N LEU A 327 17.57 -4.66 3.96
CA LEU A 327 18.29 -3.86 2.96
C LEU A 327 19.69 -4.40 2.62
N THR A 328 20.26 -5.26 3.48
CA THR A 328 21.59 -5.83 3.27
C THR A 328 21.52 -7.12 2.46
N THR A 329 20.57 -7.99 2.81
CA THR A 329 20.44 -9.31 2.20
C THR A 329 19.39 -9.36 1.10
N GLN A 330 18.57 -8.31 0.98
CA GLN A 330 17.41 -8.21 0.10
C GLN A 330 16.38 -9.31 0.32
N LYS A 331 16.39 -9.92 1.52
CA LYS A 331 15.44 -10.97 1.88
C LYS A 331 14.12 -10.33 2.34
N VAL A 332 13.03 -10.81 1.76
CA VAL A 332 11.67 -10.46 2.15
C VAL A 332 11.11 -11.54 3.06
N SER A 333 10.41 -11.12 4.13
CA SER A 333 9.60 -11.97 5.00
C SER A 333 8.28 -11.26 5.30
N TRP A 334 7.20 -12.03 5.46
CA TRP A 334 5.87 -11.46 5.71
C TRP A 334 5.57 -11.51 7.20
N LEU A 335 4.98 -10.43 7.71
CA LEU A 335 4.35 -10.45 9.02
C LEU A 335 3.15 -11.40 8.93
N ALA A 336 3.19 -12.48 9.70
CA ALA A 336 2.09 -13.43 9.69
C ALA A 336 0.82 -12.75 10.21
N PRO A 337 -0.30 -12.83 9.45
CA PRO A 337 -1.57 -12.34 9.96
C PRO A 337 -1.95 -13.18 11.17
N GLN A 338 -2.11 -12.56 12.33
CA GLN A 338 -2.52 -13.28 13.53
C GLN A 338 -4.03 -13.52 13.58
N GLY A 339 -4.68 -13.56 12.43
CA GLY A 339 -6.10 -13.83 12.25
C GLY A 339 -7.06 -12.77 12.79
N ARG A 340 -6.52 -11.67 13.32
CA ARG A 340 -7.29 -10.56 13.90
C ARG A 340 -7.05 -9.22 13.24
N PHE A 341 -6.00 -9.10 12.43
CA PHE A 341 -5.61 -7.83 11.82
C PHE A 341 -5.64 -7.94 10.30
N ALA A 342 -6.34 -7.03 9.63
CA ALA A 342 -6.15 -6.83 8.21
C ALA A 342 -4.87 -6.03 8.00
N LEU A 343 -3.91 -6.60 7.29
CA LEU A 343 -2.62 -5.97 6.98
C LEU A 343 -2.49 -5.52 5.52
N ASN A 344 -3.52 -5.78 4.71
CA ASN A 344 -3.67 -5.35 3.32
C ASN A 344 -4.33 -3.97 3.22
N GLY A 345 -4.41 -3.43 2.02
CA GLY A 345 -5.05 -2.14 1.74
C GLY A 345 -4.37 -0.97 2.46
N ILE A 346 -3.10 -1.11 2.83
CA ILE A 346 -2.29 -0.04 3.42
C ILE A 346 -1.66 0.74 2.28
N ASP A 347 -2.02 1.99 2.17
CA ASP A 347 -1.48 2.96 1.25
C ASP A 347 -0.28 3.70 1.88
N GLY A 348 -0.52 4.45 2.94
CA GLY A 348 0.52 5.14 3.72
C GLY A 348 0.98 4.35 4.94
N LEU A 349 2.30 4.13 5.12
CA LEU A 349 2.88 3.48 6.31
C LEU A 349 4.01 4.33 6.91
N TYR A 350 3.97 4.50 8.24
CA TYR A 350 4.92 5.34 8.96
C TYR A 350 5.40 4.64 10.22
N CYS A 351 6.72 4.57 10.43
CA CYS A 351 7.31 3.93 11.60
C CYS A 351 7.72 4.97 12.66
N ASN A 352 7.27 4.77 13.88
CA ASN A 352 7.68 5.52 15.06
C ASN A 352 8.11 4.57 16.17
N ARG A 353 9.39 4.24 16.23
CA ARG A 353 9.97 3.24 17.15
C ARG A 353 9.35 1.85 16.92
N ASN A 354 8.60 1.32 17.89
CA ASN A 354 7.89 0.05 17.77
C ASN A 354 6.41 0.21 17.38
N GLN A 355 6.04 1.33 16.79
CA GLN A 355 4.69 1.60 16.33
C GLN A 355 4.69 1.84 14.82
N LEU A 356 3.71 1.27 14.15
CA LEU A 356 3.42 1.55 12.74
C LEU A 356 2.08 2.27 12.65
N ILE A 357 2.06 3.42 12.01
CA ILE A 357 0.83 4.13 11.67
C ILE A 357 0.52 3.78 10.23
N ALA A 358 -0.66 3.25 9.98
CA ALA A 358 -1.12 2.86 8.66
C ALA A 358 -2.38 3.63 8.25
N VAL A 359 -2.39 4.12 7.02
CA VAL A 359 -3.58 4.62 6.34
C VAL A 359 -4.07 3.48 5.47
N GLN A 360 -5.25 2.95 5.78
CA GLN A 360 -5.85 1.82 5.07
C GLN A 360 -7.11 2.28 4.33
N ASN A 361 -6.94 2.68 3.07
CA ASN A 361 -8.06 2.98 2.16
C ASN A 361 -8.57 1.74 1.42
N GLY A 362 -7.78 0.66 1.33
CA GLY A 362 -8.19 -0.63 0.76
C GLY A 362 -9.00 -1.51 1.70
N THR A 363 -9.44 -1.01 2.86
CA THR A 363 -10.32 -1.72 3.79
C THR A 363 -11.74 -1.16 3.80
N SER A 364 -12.70 -1.94 4.23
CA SER A 364 -14.08 -1.48 4.38
C SER A 364 -14.59 -1.76 5.80
N PRO A 365 -14.79 -0.70 6.62
CA PRO A 365 -14.57 0.71 6.30
C PRO A 365 -13.08 1.08 6.24
N GLU A 366 -12.78 2.14 5.49
CA GLU A 366 -11.47 2.80 5.50
C GLU A 366 -11.10 3.27 6.89
N ARG A 367 -9.79 3.29 7.18
CA ARG A 367 -9.33 3.65 8.51
C ARG A 367 -7.89 4.16 8.56
N VAL A 368 -7.59 4.93 9.60
CA VAL A 368 -6.22 5.20 10.06
C VAL A 368 -6.01 4.44 11.36
N ILE A 369 -4.96 3.62 11.40
CA ILE A 369 -4.72 2.66 12.47
C ILE A 369 -3.28 2.71 12.98
N LEU A 370 -3.09 2.46 14.27
CA LEU A 370 -1.81 2.32 14.93
C LEU A 370 -1.61 0.85 15.31
N PHE A 371 -0.60 0.21 14.73
CA PHE A 371 -0.11 -1.09 15.18
C PHE A 371 1.06 -0.93 16.15
N THR A 372 1.11 -1.78 17.16
CA THR A 372 2.26 -1.89 18.06
C THR A 372 2.98 -3.20 17.80
N LEU A 373 4.30 -3.11 17.62
CA LEU A 373 5.16 -4.25 17.38
C LEU A 373 5.81 -4.74 18.69
N ASP A 374 6.17 -6.02 18.71
CA ASP A 374 7.01 -6.62 19.75
C ASP A 374 8.45 -6.03 19.74
N ALA A 375 9.28 -6.45 20.70
CA ALA A 375 10.65 -5.94 20.81
C ALA A 375 11.55 -6.29 19.60
N PRO A 376 11.47 -7.50 18.99
CA PRO A 376 12.17 -7.82 17.75
C PRO A 376 11.65 -7.08 16.51
N LEU A 377 10.53 -6.36 16.60
CA LEU A 377 9.86 -5.70 15.49
C LEU A 377 9.43 -6.68 14.37
N ALA A 378 8.98 -7.86 14.76
CA ALA A 378 8.62 -8.95 13.85
C ALA A 378 7.15 -9.37 13.96
N THR A 379 6.44 -8.95 15.02
CA THR A 379 5.07 -9.35 15.29
C THR A 379 4.24 -8.15 15.74
N ILE A 380 3.03 -8.02 15.22
CA ILE A 380 2.04 -7.06 15.71
C ILE A 380 1.39 -7.63 16.96
N VAL A 381 1.51 -6.91 18.09
CA VAL A 381 0.96 -7.34 19.40
C VAL A 381 -0.34 -6.65 19.76
N SER A 382 -0.63 -5.50 19.17
CA SER A 382 -1.89 -4.80 19.37
C SER A 382 -2.17 -3.81 18.23
N GLU A 383 -3.44 -3.43 18.08
CA GLU A 383 -3.90 -2.37 17.20
C GLU A 383 -4.74 -1.34 17.96
N LYS A 384 -4.77 -0.13 17.44
CA LYS A 384 -5.65 0.95 17.89
C LYS A 384 -6.12 1.77 16.70
N ILE A 385 -7.41 1.80 16.46
CA ILE A 385 -8.00 2.63 15.42
C ILE A 385 -7.93 4.10 15.86
N ILE A 386 -7.40 4.96 14.99
CA ILE A 386 -7.33 6.41 15.14
C ILE A 386 -8.56 7.06 14.54
N GLU A 387 -8.91 6.68 13.31
CA GLU A 387 -10.10 7.13 12.63
C GLU A 387 -10.68 6.02 11.77
N ARG A 388 -12.00 5.90 11.73
CA ARG A 388 -12.74 4.91 10.95
C ARG A 388 -14.16 5.39 10.74
N ALA A 389 -14.70 5.19 9.53
CA ALA A 389 -16.09 5.42 9.19
C ALA A 389 -16.62 6.81 9.61
N THR A 390 -15.78 7.83 9.57
CA THR A 390 -16.17 9.21 9.86
C THR A 390 -16.57 9.92 8.56
N PRO A 391 -17.40 10.97 8.63
CA PRO A 391 -17.71 11.79 7.44
C PRO A 391 -16.51 12.57 6.87
N THR A 392 -15.38 12.57 7.57
CA THR A 392 -14.14 13.23 7.14
C THR A 392 -13.25 12.32 6.31
N LEU A 393 -13.43 11.01 6.38
CA LEU A 393 -12.74 10.06 5.53
C LEU A 393 -13.44 9.92 4.18
N GLY A 394 -12.65 9.99 3.13
CA GLY A 394 -13.07 9.79 1.74
C GLY A 394 -11.84 9.44 0.93
N ASP A 395 -11.45 8.17 0.94
CA ASP A 395 -10.21 7.65 0.36
C ASP A 395 -8.96 8.37 0.93
N PRO A 396 -8.65 8.15 2.23
CA PRO A 396 -7.47 8.76 2.84
C PRO A 396 -6.19 8.15 2.22
N THR A 397 -5.17 8.98 1.98
CA THR A 397 -3.93 8.55 1.32
C THR A 397 -2.73 8.64 2.26
N HIS A 398 -1.92 9.68 2.14
CA HIS A 398 -0.63 9.76 2.81
C HIS A 398 -0.61 10.75 3.96
N GLY A 399 0.49 10.72 4.73
CA GLY A 399 0.68 11.61 5.86
C GLY A 399 2.14 11.89 6.19
N VAL A 400 2.34 12.65 7.26
CA VAL A 400 3.67 12.98 7.78
C VAL A 400 3.66 13.06 9.30
N LEU A 401 4.72 12.55 9.93
CA LEU A 401 4.94 12.69 11.38
C LEU A 401 5.73 13.95 11.71
N ILE A 402 5.20 14.75 12.63
CA ILE A 402 5.86 15.92 13.21
C ILE A 402 5.92 15.72 14.73
N GLY A 403 7.02 15.21 15.22
CA GLY A 403 7.14 14.81 16.61
C GLY A 403 6.21 13.64 16.94
N ARG A 404 5.13 13.92 17.68
CA ARG A 404 4.08 12.93 18.02
C ARG A 404 2.79 13.13 17.26
N ASP A 405 2.70 14.17 16.46
CA ASP A 405 1.49 14.46 15.68
C ASP A 405 1.62 13.86 14.27
N PHE A 406 0.66 13.06 13.90
CA PHE A 406 0.51 12.51 12.56
C PHE A 406 -0.51 13.35 11.80
N TYR A 407 -0.06 13.98 10.72
CA TYR A 407 -0.89 14.73 9.79
C TYR A 407 -1.12 13.88 8.55
N TYR A 408 -2.36 13.79 8.08
CA TYR A 408 -2.70 12.96 6.91
C TYR A 408 -3.81 13.57 6.09
N ILE A 409 -3.83 13.26 4.81
CA ILE A 409 -4.88 13.60 3.86
C ILE A 409 -6.05 12.65 4.12
N ALA A 410 -7.19 13.20 4.56
CA ALA A 410 -8.34 12.38 4.96
C ALA A 410 -9.32 12.11 3.82
N ASN A 411 -9.36 12.98 2.83
CA ASN A 411 -10.21 12.85 1.65
C ASN A 411 -9.45 13.36 0.42
N SER A 412 -8.92 12.45 -0.35
CA SER A 412 -8.10 12.75 -1.52
C SER A 412 -8.95 13.14 -2.74
N GLY A 413 -10.11 12.50 -2.87
CA GLY A 413 -11.02 12.64 -4.02
C GLY A 413 -10.89 11.50 -5.05
N TRP A 414 -10.16 10.42 -4.74
CA TRP A 414 -10.14 9.22 -5.58
C TRP A 414 -11.50 8.51 -5.60
N ASP A 415 -12.22 8.49 -4.48
CA ASP A 415 -13.51 7.85 -4.29
C ASP A 415 -14.62 8.35 -5.24
N ILE A 416 -14.45 9.55 -5.80
CA ILE A 416 -15.43 10.13 -6.75
C ILE A 416 -15.07 9.87 -8.21
N LEU A 417 -13.99 9.12 -8.50
CA LEU A 417 -13.53 8.87 -9.87
C LEU A 417 -14.05 7.53 -10.41
N ASP A 418 -14.21 7.47 -11.71
CA ASP A 418 -14.42 6.22 -12.43
C ASP A 418 -13.08 5.48 -12.68
N ALA A 419 -13.14 4.29 -13.26
CA ALA A 419 -11.97 3.48 -13.59
C ALA A 419 -11.00 4.16 -14.59
N HIS A 420 -11.39 5.30 -15.19
CA HIS A 420 -10.58 6.06 -16.13
C HIS A 420 -10.06 7.38 -15.54
N GLY A 421 -10.32 7.64 -14.26
CA GLY A 421 -9.91 8.87 -13.59
C GLY A 421 -10.84 10.08 -13.86
N ASN A 422 -11.99 9.87 -14.49
CA ASN A 422 -12.98 10.93 -14.66
C ASN A 422 -13.91 11.01 -13.44
N ILE A 423 -14.38 12.20 -13.13
CA ILE A 423 -15.36 12.38 -12.05
C ILE A 423 -16.66 11.68 -12.42
N ASN A 424 -17.15 10.80 -11.53
CA ASN A 424 -18.43 10.11 -11.68
C ASN A 424 -19.57 11.10 -11.89
N SER A 425 -20.53 10.75 -12.75
CA SER A 425 -21.68 11.62 -13.04
C SER A 425 -22.44 11.98 -11.76
N GLY A 426 -22.58 13.28 -11.51
CA GLY A 426 -23.25 13.82 -10.32
C GLY A 426 -22.37 13.94 -9.08
N ALA A 427 -21.16 13.37 -9.05
CA ALA A 427 -20.21 13.60 -7.99
C ALA A 427 -19.58 15.00 -8.10
N LYS A 428 -19.18 15.55 -6.96
CA LYS A 428 -18.53 16.86 -6.89
C LYS A 428 -17.26 16.75 -6.05
N PRO A 429 -16.13 17.29 -6.52
CA PRO A 429 -14.93 17.40 -5.71
C PRO A 429 -15.21 18.11 -4.40
N SER A 430 -14.66 17.60 -3.33
CA SER A 430 -14.67 18.22 -2.02
C SER A 430 -13.29 18.80 -1.69
N GLN A 431 -13.25 19.82 -0.85
CA GLN A 431 -11.99 20.40 -0.39
C GLN A 431 -11.21 19.36 0.42
N PRO A 432 -9.95 19.04 0.06
CA PRO A 432 -9.15 18.10 0.83
C PRO A 432 -8.92 18.58 2.26
N ARG A 433 -8.98 17.66 3.22
CA ARG A 433 -8.76 17.92 4.65
C ARG A 433 -7.47 17.27 5.09
N ILE A 434 -6.65 18.05 5.78
CA ILE A 434 -5.51 17.53 6.53
C ILE A 434 -5.96 17.35 7.97
N MET A 435 -6.02 16.08 8.40
CA MET A 435 -6.33 15.74 9.79
C MET A 435 -5.06 15.64 10.61
N ARG A 436 -5.18 15.81 11.93
CA ARG A 436 -4.09 15.64 12.89
C ARG A 436 -4.52 14.68 14.00
N ALA A 437 -3.72 13.68 14.25
CA ALA A 437 -3.85 12.78 15.39
C ALA A 437 -2.57 12.77 16.21
N THR A 438 -2.68 12.85 17.53
CA THR A 438 -1.51 12.68 18.41
C THR A 438 -1.31 11.19 18.70
N VAL A 439 -0.18 10.66 18.26
CA VAL A 439 0.19 9.26 18.46
C VAL A 439 0.61 9.05 19.92
N PRO A 440 0.04 8.07 20.63
CA PRO A 440 0.46 7.73 21.98
C PRO A 440 1.97 7.43 22.03
N GLY A 441 2.63 7.83 23.12
CA GLY A 441 4.01 7.41 23.32
C GLY A 441 4.10 5.86 23.37
N PRO A 442 5.27 5.28 23.00
CA PRO A 442 5.45 3.84 23.06
C PRO A 442 5.13 3.35 24.48
N GLN A 443 4.23 2.38 24.55
CA GLN A 443 3.95 1.70 25.82
C GLN A 443 5.21 0.90 26.21
N PRO A 444 5.65 0.97 27.49
CA PRO A 444 6.69 0.06 27.92
C PRO A 444 6.23 -1.37 27.66
N SER A 445 7.07 -2.19 27.04
CA SER A 445 6.80 -3.61 26.89
C SER A 445 6.50 -4.17 28.29
N THR A 446 5.27 -4.60 28.53
CA THR A 446 4.93 -5.34 29.73
C THR A 446 5.68 -6.65 29.65
N GLY A 447 6.87 -6.69 30.24
CA GLY A 447 7.61 -7.91 30.45
C GLY A 447 6.69 -8.89 31.19
N SER A 448 6.51 -10.06 30.61
CA SER A 448 5.88 -11.18 31.31
C SER A 448 6.61 -11.39 32.63
N SER A 449 5.96 -11.04 33.74
CA SER A 449 6.42 -11.48 35.06
C SER A 449 6.55 -13.01 35.02
N PRO A 450 7.67 -13.57 35.44
CA PRO A 450 7.77 -15.01 35.60
C PRO A 450 6.73 -15.41 36.68
N ARG A 451 5.81 -16.27 36.32
CA ARG A 451 4.96 -16.95 37.31
C ARG A 451 5.90 -17.79 38.18
N GLN A 452 5.93 -17.45 39.46
CA GLN A 452 6.43 -18.31 40.53
C GLN A 452 5.52 -19.54 40.71
#